data_ed11ecffc20b9d427a09dedd814e6d2a
#
_entry.id   ed11ecffc20b9d427a09dedd814e6d2a
#
_cell.length_a   1.000
_cell.length_b   1.000
_cell.length_c   1.000
_cell.angle_alpha   90.00
_cell.angle_beta   90.00
_cell.angle_gamma   90.00
#
_symmetry.space_group_name_H-M   'P 1'
#
loop_
_entity.id
_entity.type
_entity.pdbx_description
1 polymer ?
#
loop_
_entity_poly.entity_id
_entity_poly.type
_entity_poly.pdbx_seq_one_letter_code
_entity_poly.pdbx_strand_id
1 'polypeptide(L)'
;MATAMGPSKPIAAPSTGFIPTNYGALSTLVLVFFFWGFIASGNSVFIPFCKHYFNLDQFQSQLVDFAFYTAYYIGALGLFMYGAFGGKDLVAKWGYKRSIVYGLLFSAIGAAAMIIAVNANTFAGMLAGLFIVALGFSLQQTAAQPFAIALGDPSTGMGRVNLGGGVNSFGTTIGPIVVAFALFGTTAAITDEKIASLGLSKVIILYTCVGALFIGAAALFFFSKKVPAGISTEKTENANKALYSLLIMTGLLIVMFVPVFNSYKTDPSTLTDIQKHDLETYRMKWLLGALVVVVAALLLSNLSARKKPEGWGAMRYPQLVLGMLGIFVYVGVEVTIVSNLAELLKQPDFGGYQSSEVAPFISMYWGSLMIGRWVGAISVFNLKKTTQQLMMFVVPLVAFGIIIGVSAISQYDVTPLYYYILCVFIQMGAFYISKNKPARTLLIFSLLGVVAMLLGIFTTGKVSIYAFLSGGLFCSIMWPAIFNLSILGLGKYTTQGSAFLIMMILGGGIIPPLQGKIADYVQSKNPDLIGYGIHQSYWIAVLCFAYLAVFAFAVKGILRKQGIDYESTADEDLASSETSPEGALDVTKNKV
;
A
#
# COMPACT_ATOMS: atom_id res chain seq x y z
N MET A 1 -39.70 -33.14 11.46
CA MET A 1 -39.58 -32.33 12.69
C MET A 1 -38.41 -31.36 12.50
N ALA A 2 -38.73 -30.12 12.22
CA ALA A 2 -37.74 -29.06 12.07
C ALA A 2 -37.51 -28.46 13.47
N THR A 3 -36.33 -28.65 14.02
CA THR A 3 -35.90 -27.99 15.24
C THR A 3 -35.48 -26.56 14.90
N ALA A 4 -36.28 -25.60 15.30
CA ALA A 4 -35.97 -24.19 15.24
C ALA A 4 -34.72 -23.90 16.10
N MET A 5 -33.64 -23.46 15.47
CA MET A 5 -32.50 -22.87 16.16
C MET A 5 -32.94 -21.55 16.78
N GLY A 6 -32.95 -21.50 18.11
CA GLY A 6 -33.18 -20.28 18.87
C GLY A 6 -32.12 -19.22 18.57
N PRO A 7 -32.44 -17.93 18.82
CA PRO A 7 -31.52 -16.84 18.53
C PRO A 7 -30.24 -17.01 19.34
N SER A 8 -29.11 -16.99 18.63
CA SER A 8 -27.76 -16.94 19.23
C SER A 8 -27.71 -15.72 20.17
N LYS A 9 -27.26 -15.96 21.42
CA LYS A 9 -27.03 -14.90 22.40
C LYS A 9 -26.22 -13.76 21.74
N PRO A 10 -26.59 -12.50 21.96
CA PRO A 10 -25.77 -11.37 21.53
C PRO A 10 -24.37 -11.53 22.13
N ILE A 11 -23.36 -11.42 21.31
CA ILE A 11 -21.97 -11.26 21.77
C ILE A 11 -22.01 -10.05 22.72
N ALA A 12 -21.53 -10.26 23.94
CA ALA A 12 -21.46 -9.21 24.96
C ALA A 12 -20.89 -7.93 24.32
N ALA A 13 -21.62 -6.81 24.51
CA ALA A 13 -21.13 -5.51 24.11
C ALA A 13 -19.73 -5.31 24.70
N PRO A 14 -18.77 -4.76 23.94
CA PRO A 14 -17.46 -4.45 24.49
C PRO A 14 -17.64 -3.53 25.69
N SER A 15 -16.86 -3.78 26.74
CA SER A 15 -16.81 -2.97 27.93
C SER A 15 -16.76 -1.50 27.54
N THR A 16 -17.64 -0.67 28.09
CA THR A 16 -17.81 0.76 27.84
C THR A 16 -16.64 1.61 28.40
N GLY A 17 -15.39 1.25 28.09
CA GLY A 17 -14.22 1.98 28.50
C GLY A 17 -13.28 2.22 27.32
N PHE A 18 -12.93 3.47 27.04
CA PHE A 18 -11.91 3.85 26.08
C PHE A 18 -10.59 3.12 26.38
N ILE A 19 -10.05 2.39 25.39
CA ILE A 19 -8.79 1.66 25.50
C ILE A 19 -7.65 2.60 25.08
N PRO A 20 -6.79 3.05 26.04
CA PRO A 20 -5.70 3.96 25.71
C PRO A 20 -4.69 3.31 24.75
N THR A 21 -4.16 4.11 23.84
CA THR A 21 -3.12 3.67 22.91
C THR A 21 -1.84 3.28 23.66
N ASN A 22 -1.30 2.10 23.39
CA ASN A 22 0.01 1.66 23.88
C ASN A 22 1.13 2.33 23.07
N TYR A 23 1.46 3.57 23.44
CA TYR A 23 2.49 4.34 22.75
C TYR A 23 3.89 3.70 22.80
N GLY A 24 4.20 2.93 23.85
CA GLY A 24 5.48 2.23 23.97
C GLY A 24 5.66 1.12 22.96
N ALA A 25 4.62 0.36 22.69
CA ALA A 25 4.62 -0.66 21.63
C ALA A 25 4.53 0.00 20.24
N LEU A 26 3.68 1.02 20.09
CA LEU A 26 3.47 1.72 18.84
C LEU A 26 4.74 2.40 18.34
N SER A 27 5.50 3.09 19.21
CA SER A 27 6.78 3.73 18.83
C SER A 27 7.81 2.72 18.34
N THR A 28 7.88 1.53 18.95
CA THR A 28 8.76 0.44 18.48
C THR A 28 8.28 -0.11 17.13
N LEU A 29 6.97 -0.26 16.95
CA LEU A 29 6.39 -0.75 15.70
C LEU A 29 6.61 0.23 14.55
N VAL A 30 6.43 1.51 14.79
CA VAL A 30 6.60 2.59 13.79
C VAL A 30 8.03 2.63 13.23
N LEU A 31 9.04 2.23 14.02
CA LEU A 31 10.41 2.12 13.53
C LEU A 31 10.55 1.04 12.44
N VAL A 32 9.80 -0.07 12.52
CA VAL A 32 9.78 -1.08 11.46
C VAL A 32 9.19 -0.51 10.17
N PHE A 33 8.13 0.30 10.27
CA PHE A 33 7.56 1.00 9.12
C PHE A 33 8.56 1.98 8.48
N PHE A 34 9.37 2.69 9.29
CA PHE A 34 10.44 3.54 8.78
C PHE A 34 11.42 2.74 7.91
N PHE A 35 11.89 1.60 8.39
CA PHE A 35 12.83 0.78 7.64
C PHE A 35 12.25 0.24 6.34
N TRP A 36 10.96 -0.09 6.28
CA TRP A 36 10.34 -0.49 5.02
C TRP A 36 10.44 0.61 3.96
N GLY A 37 10.07 1.84 4.34
CA GLY A 37 10.13 2.99 3.43
C GLY A 37 11.56 3.33 3.02
N PHE A 38 12.46 3.35 3.99
CA PHE A 38 13.87 3.65 3.77
C PHE A 38 14.54 2.64 2.82
N ILE A 39 14.28 1.35 3.03
CA ILE A 39 14.85 0.27 2.20
C ILE A 39 14.22 0.25 0.81
N ALA A 40 12.89 0.45 0.72
CA ALA A 40 12.21 0.55 -0.57
C ALA A 40 12.78 1.68 -1.44
N SER A 41 13.24 2.78 -0.84
CA SER A 41 13.88 3.87 -1.58
C SER A 41 15.21 3.48 -2.25
N GLY A 42 15.87 2.43 -1.77
CA GLY A 42 17.08 1.88 -2.40
C GLY A 42 16.83 1.30 -3.79
N ASN A 43 15.61 0.86 -4.08
CA ASN A 43 15.25 0.34 -5.41
C ASN A 43 15.34 1.42 -6.50
N SER A 44 15.19 2.69 -6.17
CA SER A 44 15.36 3.80 -7.12
C SER A 44 16.79 3.91 -7.68
N VAL A 45 17.76 3.39 -6.96
CA VAL A 45 19.16 3.30 -7.42
C VAL A 45 19.45 1.90 -7.97
N PHE A 46 18.89 0.87 -7.35
CA PHE A 46 19.20 -0.52 -7.68
C PHE A 46 18.68 -0.94 -9.06
N ILE A 47 17.47 -0.54 -9.45
CA ILE A 47 16.89 -0.89 -10.75
C ILE A 47 17.69 -0.29 -11.91
N PRO A 48 17.97 1.05 -11.95
CA PRO A 48 18.83 1.63 -12.97
C PRO A 48 20.25 1.05 -12.97
N PHE A 49 20.82 0.78 -11.78
CA PHE A 49 22.13 0.12 -11.69
C PHE A 49 22.11 -1.23 -12.40
N CYS A 50 21.17 -2.11 -12.11
CA CYS A 50 21.05 -3.41 -12.76
C CYS A 50 20.88 -3.28 -14.27
N LYS A 51 20.07 -2.31 -14.71
CA LYS A 51 19.82 -2.04 -16.14
C LYS A 51 21.11 -1.70 -16.88
N HIS A 52 21.93 -0.79 -16.32
CA HIS A 52 23.20 -0.39 -16.93
C HIS A 52 24.26 -1.47 -16.80
N TYR A 53 24.43 -2.06 -15.62
CA TYR A 53 25.51 -3.00 -15.34
C TYR A 53 25.39 -4.32 -16.12
N PHE A 54 24.15 -4.85 -16.26
CA PHE A 54 23.88 -6.10 -16.96
C PHE A 54 23.37 -5.89 -18.39
N ASN A 55 23.34 -4.65 -18.90
CA ASN A 55 22.77 -4.29 -20.20
C ASN A 55 21.37 -4.88 -20.38
N LEU A 56 20.51 -4.72 -19.35
CA LEU A 56 19.16 -5.26 -19.36
C LEU A 56 18.27 -4.48 -20.31
N ASP A 57 17.41 -5.20 -21.02
CA ASP A 57 16.30 -4.59 -21.74
C ASP A 57 15.24 -4.04 -20.76
N GLN A 58 14.26 -3.31 -21.31
CA GLN A 58 13.19 -2.70 -20.51
C GLN A 58 12.38 -3.73 -19.73
N PHE A 59 12.13 -4.89 -20.32
CA PHE A 59 11.40 -5.98 -19.67
C PHE A 59 12.18 -6.58 -18.52
N GLN A 60 13.46 -6.90 -18.74
CA GLN A 60 14.32 -7.48 -17.71
C GLN A 60 14.45 -6.55 -16.50
N SER A 61 14.53 -5.24 -16.72
CA SER A 61 14.56 -4.28 -15.62
C SER A 61 13.26 -4.25 -14.81
N GLN A 62 12.10 -4.46 -15.45
CA GLN A 62 10.80 -4.55 -14.77
C GLN A 62 10.62 -5.85 -13.96
N LEU A 63 11.42 -6.90 -14.22
CA LEU A 63 11.39 -8.12 -13.40
C LEU A 63 11.72 -7.87 -11.92
N VAL A 64 12.44 -6.80 -11.61
CA VAL A 64 12.74 -6.40 -10.23
C VAL A 64 11.46 -6.09 -9.47
N ASP A 65 10.62 -5.20 -10.02
CA ASP A 65 9.33 -4.86 -9.42
C ASP A 65 8.37 -6.05 -9.41
N PHE A 66 8.34 -6.80 -10.51
CA PHE A 66 7.51 -8.00 -10.58
C PHE A 66 7.88 -9.05 -9.52
N ALA A 67 9.18 -9.30 -9.31
CA ALA A 67 9.65 -10.20 -8.26
C ALA A 67 9.22 -9.72 -6.87
N PHE A 68 9.29 -8.41 -6.63
CA PHE A 68 8.89 -7.81 -5.36
C PHE A 68 7.39 -7.99 -5.08
N TYR A 69 6.51 -7.59 -6.01
CA TYR A 69 5.05 -7.72 -5.83
C TYR A 69 4.58 -9.18 -5.77
N THR A 70 5.20 -10.06 -6.57
CA THR A 70 4.90 -11.51 -6.56
C THR A 70 5.30 -12.15 -5.24
N ALA A 71 6.41 -11.72 -4.63
CA ALA A 71 6.84 -12.22 -3.32
C ALA A 71 5.83 -11.89 -2.21
N TYR A 72 5.21 -10.71 -2.22
CA TYR A 72 4.13 -10.40 -1.27
C TYR A 72 2.95 -11.36 -1.41
N TYR A 73 2.53 -11.62 -2.66
CA TYR A 73 1.44 -12.53 -2.94
C TYR A 73 1.75 -13.95 -2.48
N ILE A 74 2.90 -14.51 -2.92
CA ILE A 74 3.31 -15.88 -2.59
C ILE A 74 3.57 -16.04 -1.10
N GLY A 75 4.22 -15.06 -0.47
CA GLY A 75 4.49 -15.09 0.97
C GLY A 75 3.22 -15.13 1.80
N ALA A 76 2.25 -14.26 1.51
CA ALA A 76 0.98 -14.23 2.21
C ALA A 76 0.11 -15.47 1.91
N LEU A 77 0.15 -16.00 0.67
CA LEU A 77 -0.50 -17.26 0.32
C LEU A 77 0.10 -18.43 1.11
N GLY A 78 1.43 -18.50 1.22
CA GLY A 78 2.12 -19.53 2.00
C GLY A 78 1.75 -19.49 3.50
N LEU A 79 1.65 -18.29 4.08
CA LEU A 79 1.19 -18.11 5.46
C LEU A 79 -0.24 -18.62 5.64
N PHE A 80 -1.12 -18.31 4.69
CA PHE A 80 -2.50 -18.78 4.72
C PHE A 80 -2.61 -20.30 4.54
N MET A 81 -1.85 -20.89 3.62
CA MET A 81 -1.88 -22.34 3.35
C MET A 81 -1.66 -23.17 4.61
N TYR A 82 -0.78 -22.73 5.51
CA TYR A 82 -0.50 -23.43 6.77
C TYR A 82 -1.74 -23.62 7.66
N GLY A 83 -2.60 -22.58 7.72
CA GLY A 83 -3.82 -22.61 8.55
C GLY A 83 -5.10 -22.99 7.80
N ALA A 84 -5.04 -23.20 6.48
CA ALA A 84 -6.24 -23.34 5.64
C ALA A 84 -7.11 -24.56 5.94
N PHE A 85 -6.52 -25.64 6.45
CA PHE A 85 -7.23 -26.87 6.79
C PHE A 85 -7.75 -26.90 8.24
N GLY A 86 -7.73 -25.77 8.91
CA GLY A 86 -8.18 -25.61 10.30
C GLY A 86 -7.03 -25.60 11.29
N GLY A 87 -7.26 -24.95 12.44
CA GLY A 87 -6.27 -24.80 13.48
C GLY A 87 -5.88 -23.34 13.71
N LYS A 88 -4.62 -23.10 14.07
CA LYS A 88 -4.07 -21.75 14.22
C LYS A 88 -3.22 -21.43 12.99
N ASP A 89 -3.43 -20.25 12.39
CA ASP A 89 -2.49 -19.76 11.42
C ASP A 89 -1.11 -19.42 12.05
N LEU A 90 -0.07 -19.29 11.23
CA LEU A 90 1.30 -19.10 11.74
C LEU A 90 1.44 -17.80 12.54
N VAL A 91 0.83 -16.69 12.06
CA VAL A 91 0.90 -15.39 12.73
C VAL A 91 0.15 -15.44 14.07
N ALA A 92 -1.02 -16.07 14.13
CA ALA A 92 -1.78 -16.27 15.36
C ALA A 92 -1.01 -17.16 16.36
N LYS A 93 -0.31 -18.19 15.87
CA LYS A 93 0.48 -19.12 16.68
C LYS A 93 1.74 -18.45 17.27
N TRP A 94 2.47 -17.71 16.45
CA TRP A 94 3.70 -17.02 16.89
C TRP A 94 3.42 -15.73 17.65
N GLY A 95 2.29 -15.11 17.37
CA GLY A 95 1.93 -13.76 17.79
C GLY A 95 2.60 -12.68 16.95
N TYR A 96 2.05 -11.48 16.99
CA TYR A 96 2.52 -10.37 16.16
C TYR A 96 4.00 -10.03 16.36
N LYS A 97 4.45 -10.00 17.62
CA LYS A 97 5.84 -9.68 17.96
C LYS A 97 6.83 -10.64 17.29
N ARG A 98 6.66 -11.94 17.48
CA ARG A 98 7.57 -12.95 16.91
C ARG A 98 7.47 -12.99 15.39
N SER A 99 6.27 -12.85 14.83
CA SER A 99 6.08 -12.85 13.38
C SER A 99 6.84 -11.69 12.72
N ILE A 100 6.85 -10.50 13.30
CA ILE A 100 7.63 -9.36 12.81
C ILE A 100 9.14 -9.65 12.91
N VAL A 101 9.60 -10.20 14.04
CA VAL A 101 11.02 -10.58 14.22
C VAL A 101 11.45 -11.62 13.17
N TYR A 102 10.66 -12.67 12.96
CA TYR A 102 10.97 -13.69 11.96
C TYR A 102 10.98 -13.11 10.53
N GLY A 103 10.02 -12.23 10.21
CA GLY A 103 10.02 -11.53 8.93
C GLY A 103 11.26 -10.67 8.71
N LEU A 104 11.72 -9.92 9.74
CA LEU A 104 12.96 -9.12 9.68
C LEU A 104 14.20 -10.01 9.50
N LEU A 105 14.30 -11.11 10.23
CA LEU A 105 15.41 -12.06 10.08
C LEU A 105 15.39 -12.71 8.69
N PHE A 106 14.21 -13.04 8.16
CA PHE A 106 14.08 -13.59 6.82
C PHE A 106 14.50 -12.57 5.74
N SER A 107 14.17 -11.29 5.93
CA SER A 107 14.67 -10.21 5.06
C SER A 107 16.19 -10.03 5.18
N ALA A 108 16.77 -10.22 6.36
CA ALA A 108 18.23 -10.21 6.53
C ALA A 108 18.93 -11.35 5.76
N ILE A 109 18.31 -12.56 5.74
CA ILE A 109 18.78 -13.67 4.89
C ILE A 109 18.72 -13.28 3.42
N GLY A 110 17.64 -12.62 2.98
CA GLY A 110 17.53 -12.10 1.62
C GLY A 110 18.61 -11.08 1.27
N ALA A 111 18.96 -10.18 2.19
CA ALA A 111 20.07 -9.24 2.02
C ALA A 111 21.43 -9.97 1.90
N ALA A 112 21.66 -11.03 2.68
CA ALA A 112 22.85 -11.88 2.55
C ALA A 112 22.89 -12.62 1.20
N ALA A 113 21.73 -13.15 0.75
CA ALA A 113 21.61 -13.76 -0.57
C ALA A 113 21.92 -12.77 -1.71
N MET A 114 21.50 -11.48 -1.56
CA MET A 114 21.87 -10.40 -2.48
C MET A 114 23.40 -10.22 -2.55
N ILE A 115 24.09 -10.18 -1.41
CA ILE A 115 25.55 -10.03 -1.37
C ILE A 115 26.22 -11.19 -2.10
N ILE A 116 25.77 -12.42 -1.87
CA ILE A 116 26.30 -13.61 -2.57
C ILE A 116 26.07 -13.50 -4.08
N ALA A 117 24.87 -13.09 -4.50
CA ALA A 117 24.51 -12.94 -5.91
C ALA A 117 25.32 -11.83 -6.61
N VAL A 118 25.58 -10.72 -5.91
CA VAL A 118 26.43 -9.63 -6.40
C VAL A 118 27.87 -10.12 -6.60
N ASN A 119 28.41 -10.87 -5.64
CA ASN A 119 29.77 -11.46 -5.76
C ASN A 119 29.84 -12.49 -6.90
N ALA A 120 28.77 -13.26 -7.13
CA ALA A 120 28.65 -14.19 -8.23
C ALA A 120 28.35 -13.52 -9.58
N ASN A 121 28.12 -12.21 -9.59
CA ASN A 121 27.82 -11.40 -10.77
C ASN A 121 26.63 -11.97 -11.58
N THR A 122 25.54 -12.33 -10.90
CA THR A 122 24.34 -12.93 -11.54
C THR A 122 23.09 -12.10 -11.28
N PHE A 123 22.45 -11.61 -12.33
CA PHE A 123 21.18 -10.88 -12.23
C PHE A 123 20.05 -11.75 -11.65
N ALA A 124 19.95 -13.01 -12.10
CA ALA A 124 18.94 -13.93 -11.58
C ALA A 124 19.10 -14.19 -10.07
N GLY A 125 20.35 -14.29 -9.58
CA GLY A 125 20.65 -14.39 -8.16
C GLY A 125 20.22 -13.15 -7.38
N MET A 126 20.44 -11.95 -7.95
CA MET A 126 19.98 -10.70 -7.33
C MET A 126 18.44 -10.62 -7.25
N LEU A 127 17.73 -11.04 -8.30
CA LEU A 127 16.28 -11.15 -8.26
C LEU A 127 15.80 -12.12 -7.18
N ALA A 128 16.47 -13.28 -7.03
CA ALA A 128 16.14 -14.24 -5.98
C ALA A 128 16.40 -13.66 -4.58
N GLY A 129 17.50 -12.94 -4.37
CA GLY A 129 17.78 -12.24 -3.11
C GLY A 129 16.71 -11.20 -2.77
N LEU A 130 16.32 -10.37 -3.73
CA LEU A 130 15.26 -9.38 -3.56
C LEU A 130 13.92 -10.04 -3.27
N PHE A 131 13.60 -11.13 -3.96
CA PHE A 131 12.40 -11.92 -3.71
C PHE A 131 12.35 -12.45 -2.27
N ILE A 132 13.47 -12.95 -1.74
CA ILE A 132 13.56 -13.41 -0.34
C ILE A 132 13.37 -12.23 0.63
N VAL A 133 13.95 -11.06 0.38
CA VAL A 133 13.70 -9.85 1.19
C VAL A 133 12.21 -9.55 1.24
N ALA A 134 11.54 -9.56 0.09
CA ALA A 134 10.13 -9.22 -0.03
C ALA A 134 9.19 -10.29 0.57
N LEU A 135 9.58 -11.57 0.58
CA LEU A 135 8.88 -12.60 1.36
C LEU A 135 8.90 -12.28 2.86
N GLY A 136 10.04 -11.82 3.39
CA GLY A 136 10.13 -11.33 4.76
C GLY A 136 9.20 -10.14 5.02
N PHE A 137 9.09 -9.21 4.09
CA PHE A 137 8.16 -8.08 4.17
C PHE A 137 6.70 -8.53 4.18
N SER A 138 6.35 -9.56 3.40
CA SER A 138 5.00 -10.13 3.40
C SER A 138 4.59 -10.61 4.80
N LEU A 139 5.44 -11.34 5.49
CA LEU A 139 5.22 -11.78 6.87
C LEU A 139 5.13 -10.60 7.84
N GLN A 140 6.06 -9.64 7.73
CA GLN A 140 6.08 -8.46 8.59
C GLN A 140 4.79 -7.65 8.44
N GLN A 141 4.33 -7.36 7.22
CA GLN A 141 3.13 -6.56 7.00
C GLN A 141 1.85 -7.30 7.39
N THR A 142 1.78 -8.62 7.14
CA THR A 142 0.66 -9.46 7.59
C THR A 142 0.46 -9.37 9.11
N ALA A 143 1.53 -9.24 9.88
CA ALA A 143 1.49 -9.11 11.33
C ALA A 143 1.37 -7.65 11.81
N ALA A 144 2.09 -6.71 11.22
CA ALA A 144 2.24 -5.35 11.72
C ALA A 144 0.98 -4.49 11.53
N GLN A 145 0.24 -4.68 10.44
CA GLN A 145 -0.97 -3.90 10.16
C GLN A 145 -2.08 -4.15 11.21
N PRO A 146 -2.53 -5.41 11.43
CA PRO A 146 -3.53 -5.68 12.46
C PRO A 146 -2.99 -5.41 13.87
N PHE A 147 -1.67 -5.56 14.09
CA PHE A 147 -1.06 -5.23 15.37
C PHE A 147 -1.15 -3.74 15.67
N ALA A 148 -0.88 -2.85 14.71
CA ALA A 148 -1.05 -1.42 14.88
C ALA A 148 -2.49 -1.08 15.31
N ILE A 149 -3.50 -1.72 14.69
CA ILE A 149 -4.91 -1.52 15.04
C ILE A 149 -5.21 -2.05 16.46
N ALA A 150 -4.62 -3.16 16.86
CA ALA A 150 -4.84 -3.79 18.16
C ALA A 150 -4.15 -3.08 19.35
N LEU A 151 -3.28 -2.09 19.10
CA LEU A 151 -2.54 -1.37 20.16
C LEU A 151 -3.34 -0.26 20.87
N GLY A 152 -4.66 -0.24 20.74
CA GLY A 152 -5.53 0.74 21.39
C GLY A 152 -6.96 0.62 20.91
N ASP A 153 -7.76 1.65 21.16
CA ASP A 153 -9.17 1.68 20.80
C ASP A 153 -9.40 1.47 19.30
N PRO A 154 -10.37 0.64 18.88
CA PRO A 154 -10.67 0.41 17.47
C PRO A 154 -11.01 1.68 16.69
N SER A 155 -11.65 2.68 17.32
CA SER A 155 -12.01 3.96 16.70
C SER A 155 -10.80 4.75 16.18
N THR A 156 -9.63 4.62 16.83
CA THR A 156 -8.37 5.24 16.41
C THR A 156 -7.44 4.30 15.64
N GLY A 157 -7.91 3.10 15.29
CA GLY A 157 -7.14 2.08 14.57
C GLY A 157 -6.57 2.56 13.24
N MET A 158 -7.39 3.23 12.43
CA MET A 158 -6.97 3.85 11.17
C MET A 158 -5.84 4.88 11.40
N GLY A 159 -5.94 5.70 12.46
CA GLY A 159 -4.91 6.68 12.82
C GLY A 159 -3.57 6.02 13.12
N ARG A 160 -3.54 4.90 13.88
CA ARG A 160 -2.30 4.17 14.17
C ARG A 160 -1.64 3.58 12.93
N VAL A 161 -2.42 3.05 12.00
CA VAL A 161 -1.90 2.59 10.70
C VAL A 161 -1.40 3.78 9.86
N ASN A 162 -2.09 4.92 9.90
CA ASN A 162 -1.63 6.16 9.27
C ASN A 162 -0.30 6.65 9.87
N LEU A 163 -0.12 6.56 11.18
CA LEU A 163 1.14 6.93 11.82
C LEU A 163 2.30 6.06 11.30
N GLY A 164 2.12 4.74 11.29
CA GLY A 164 3.10 3.82 10.69
C GLY A 164 3.37 4.14 9.23
N GLY A 165 2.32 4.26 8.42
CA GLY A 165 2.43 4.61 7.00
C GLY A 165 3.07 5.99 6.75
N GLY A 166 2.81 6.97 7.61
CA GLY A 166 3.41 8.30 7.53
C GLY A 166 4.91 8.29 7.80
N VAL A 167 5.34 7.49 8.78
CA VAL A 167 6.76 7.29 9.07
C VAL A 167 7.45 6.47 7.97
N ASN A 168 6.76 5.49 7.40
CA ASN A 168 7.22 4.80 6.19
C ASN A 168 7.45 5.80 5.04
N SER A 169 6.48 6.67 4.75
CA SER A 169 6.60 7.68 3.70
C SER A 169 7.70 8.71 3.98
N PHE A 170 7.96 9.05 5.24
CA PHE A 170 9.11 9.86 5.61
C PHE A 170 10.42 9.13 5.28
N GLY A 171 10.51 7.82 5.57
CA GLY A 171 11.63 6.98 5.19
C GLY A 171 11.89 6.96 3.68
N THR A 172 10.83 6.82 2.87
CA THR A 172 10.94 6.90 1.40
C THR A 172 11.37 8.27 0.90
N THR A 173 10.95 9.34 1.57
CA THR A 173 11.28 10.72 1.18
C THR A 173 12.75 11.06 1.44
N ILE A 174 13.30 10.67 2.59
CA ILE A 174 14.70 10.97 2.93
C ILE A 174 15.70 9.91 2.44
N GLY A 175 15.22 8.70 2.16
CA GLY A 175 16.05 7.56 1.78
C GLY A 175 16.97 7.82 0.59
N PRO A 176 16.50 8.38 -0.53
CA PRO A 176 17.34 8.69 -1.69
C PRO A 176 18.52 9.60 -1.34
N ILE A 177 18.34 10.61 -0.47
CA ILE A 177 19.44 11.49 -0.02
C ILE A 177 20.47 10.69 0.77
N VAL A 178 20.00 9.86 1.71
CA VAL A 178 20.92 9.06 2.55
C VAL A 178 21.67 8.03 1.70
N VAL A 179 20.98 7.38 0.75
CA VAL A 179 21.61 6.44 -0.18
C VAL A 179 22.60 7.16 -1.09
N ALA A 180 22.26 8.34 -1.63
CA ALA A 180 23.16 9.16 -2.44
C ALA A 180 24.42 9.52 -1.65
N PHE A 181 24.26 10.01 -0.42
CA PHE A 181 25.38 10.35 0.44
C PHE A 181 26.27 9.14 0.77
N ALA A 182 25.67 8.00 1.10
CA ALA A 182 26.40 6.79 1.45
C ALA A 182 27.20 6.19 0.27
N LEU A 183 26.64 6.25 -0.95
CA LEU A 183 27.27 5.65 -2.13
C LEU A 183 28.22 6.61 -2.87
N PHE A 184 27.88 7.90 -2.91
CA PHE A 184 28.58 8.89 -3.74
C PHE A 184 29.24 10.02 -2.96
N GLY A 185 29.00 10.12 -1.64
CA GLY A 185 29.51 11.21 -0.79
C GLY A 185 28.85 12.56 -1.05
N THR A 186 27.70 12.59 -1.73
CA THR A 186 26.96 13.79 -2.09
C THR A 186 25.47 13.61 -1.87
N THR A 187 24.78 14.69 -1.50
CA THR A 187 23.31 14.70 -1.37
C THR A 187 22.60 15.08 -2.68
N ALA A 188 23.38 15.46 -3.71
CA ALA A 188 22.83 15.81 -5.02
C ALA A 188 22.15 14.59 -5.66
N ALA A 189 21.21 14.88 -6.56
CA ALA A 189 20.48 13.88 -7.34
C ALA A 189 21.42 12.85 -7.98
N ILE A 190 20.99 11.60 -7.92
CA ILE A 190 21.73 10.49 -8.52
C ILE A 190 21.39 10.48 -10.01
N THR A 191 22.35 10.86 -10.87
CA THR A 191 22.19 10.82 -12.33
C THR A 191 22.49 9.41 -12.86
N ASP A 192 21.98 9.09 -14.06
CA ASP A 192 22.24 7.82 -14.74
C ASP A 192 23.76 7.57 -14.94
N GLU A 193 24.53 8.63 -15.20
CA GLU A 193 26.00 8.54 -15.34
C GLU A 193 26.67 8.12 -14.02
N LYS A 194 26.23 8.67 -12.89
CA LYS A 194 26.73 8.26 -11.57
C LYS A 194 26.35 6.82 -11.26
N ILE A 195 25.12 6.40 -11.63
CA ILE A 195 24.66 5.01 -11.45
C ILE A 195 25.51 4.07 -12.32
N ALA A 196 25.76 4.42 -13.57
CA ALA A 196 26.60 3.64 -14.49
C ALA A 196 28.06 3.48 -13.98
N SER A 197 28.55 4.45 -13.21
CA SER A 197 29.89 4.40 -12.61
C SER A 197 30.00 3.56 -11.34
N LEU A 198 28.86 3.06 -10.80
CA LEU A 198 28.85 2.24 -9.59
C LEU A 198 29.47 0.88 -9.83
N GLY A 199 30.47 0.53 -9.01
CA GLY A 199 30.98 -0.82 -8.95
C GLY A 199 30.17 -1.74 -8.03
N LEU A 200 30.21 -3.04 -8.28
CA LEU A 200 29.54 -4.06 -7.46
C LEU A 200 29.86 -3.96 -5.97
N SER A 201 31.08 -3.53 -5.61
CA SER A 201 31.51 -3.34 -4.21
C SER A 201 30.60 -2.36 -3.44
N LYS A 202 30.11 -1.30 -4.09
CA LYS A 202 29.19 -0.34 -3.47
C LYS A 202 27.83 -0.96 -3.18
N VAL A 203 27.34 -1.81 -4.08
CA VAL A 203 26.09 -2.57 -3.88
C VAL A 203 26.22 -3.55 -2.70
N ILE A 204 27.39 -4.20 -2.55
CA ILE A 204 27.67 -5.07 -1.39
C ILE A 204 27.59 -4.27 -0.09
N ILE A 205 28.21 -3.07 -0.03
CA ILE A 205 28.16 -2.20 1.15
C ILE A 205 26.72 -1.84 1.47
N LEU A 206 25.93 -1.43 0.46
CA LEU A 206 24.51 -1.09 0.63
C LEU A 206 23.73 -2.24 1.27
N TYR A 207 23.82 -3.45 0.70
CA TYR A 207 23.08 -4.60 1.23
C TYR A 207 23.62 -5.12 2.56
N THR A 208 24.90 -4.90 2.86
CA THR A 208 25.45 -5.17 4.19
C THR A 208 24.83 -4.25 5.23
N CYS A 209 24.72 -2.94 4.94
CA CYS A 209 24.04 -1.98 5.81
C CYS A 209 22.54 -2.31 5.97
N VAL A 210 21.85 -2.64 4.89
CA VAL A 210 20.44 -3.06 4.91
C VAL A 210 20.23 -4.31 5.76
N GLY A 211 21.09 -5.33 5.60
CA GLY A 211 21.06 -6.54 6.42
C GLY A 211 21.29 -6.26 7.91
N ALA A 212 22.26 -5.39 8.22
CA ALA A 212 22.52 -4.96 9.59
C ALA A 212 21.34 -4.21 10.21
N LEU A 213 20.64 -3.36 9.43
CA LEU A 213 19.44 -2.67 9.87
C LEU A 213 18.30 -3.65 10.16
N PHE A 214 18.09 -4.68 9.35
CA PHE A 214 17.11 -5.72 9.61
C PHE A 214 17.41 -6.49 10.90
N ILE A 215 18.66 -6.88 11.13
CA ILE A 215 19.07 -7.58 12.34
C ILE A 215 18.91 -6.67 13.57
N GLY A 216 19.33 -5.40 13.47
CA GLY A 216 19.17 -4.40 14.52
C GLY A 216 17.71 -4.15 14.89
N ALA A 217 16.82 -4.01 13.89
CA ALA A 217 15.39 -3.86 14.09
C ALA A 217 14.78 -5.14 14.72
N ALA A 218 15.18 -6.32 14.27
CA ALA A 218 14.74 -7.58 14.84
C ALA A 218 15.15 -7.71 16.32
N ALA A 219 16.38 -7.38 16.66
CA ALA A 219 16.89 -7.37 18.02
C ALA A 219 16.13 -6.38 18.89
N LEU A 220 15.96 -5.12 18.42
CA LEU A 220 15.21 -4.09 19.14
C LEU A 220 13.76 -4.58 19.43
N PHE A 221 13.11 -5.17 18.46
CA PHE A 221 11.74 -5.65 18.60
C PHE A 221 11.66 -6.85 19.54
N PHE A 222 12.60 -7.79 19.41
CA PHE A 222 12.67 -9.01 20.23
C PHE A 222 12.90 -8.69 21.72
N PHE A 223 13.86 -7.81 22.01
CA PHE A 223 14.21 -7.45 23.40
C PHE A 223 13.28 -6.41 24.02
N SER A 224 12.44 -5.72 23.23
CA SER A 224 11.50 -4.73 23.75
C SER A 224 10.48 -5.38 24.71
N LYS A 225 10.50 -4.97 25.98
CA LYS A 225 9.51 -5.37 26.99
C LYS A 225 8.17 -4.65 26.81
N LYS A 226 8.14 -3.57 26.04
CA LYS A 226 6.95 -2.73 25.80
C LYS A 226 6.00 -3.35 24.76
N VAL A 227 6.52 -4.24 23.90
CA VAL A 227 5.76 -4.86 22.81
C VAL A 227 5.11 -6.15 23.30
N PRO A 228 3.75 -6.23 23.34
CA PRO A 228 3.06 -7.43 23.73
C PRO A 228 3.21 -8.54 22.67
N ALA A 229 3.12 -9.80 23.10
CA ALA A 229 3.29 -10.94 22.20
C ALA A 229 2.22 -11.01 21.10
N GLY A 230 0.98 -10.63 21.41
CA GLY A 230 -0.14 -10.63 20.46
C GLY A 230 -0.51 -12.04 19.97
N ILE A 231 -0.41 -13.06 20.84
CA ILE A 231 -0.74 -14.47 20.52
C ILE A 231 -2.25 -14.64 20.62
N SER A 232 -2.88 -15.23 19.59
CA SER A 232 -4.26 -15.68 19.65
C SER A 232 -4.32 -17.14 20.12
N THR A 233 -5.26 -17.42 21.03
CA THR A 233 -5.55 -18.79 21.50
C THR A 233 -6.67 -19.45 20.69
N GLU A 234 -7.41 -18.69 19.91
CA GLU A 234 -8.55 -19.16 19.14
C GLU A 234 -8.10 -19.94 17.89
N LYS A 235 -8.83 -21.02 17.59
CA LYS A 235 -8.64 -21.81 16.36
C LYS A 235 -9.56 -21.27 15.27
N THR A 236 -9.05 -21.18 14.05
CA THR A 236 -9.87 -20.90 12.86
C THR A 236 -10.50 -22.18 12.33
N GLU A 237 -11.63 -22.02 11.68
CA GLU A 237 -12.30 -23.12 10.98
C GLU A 237 -11.57 -23.43 9.66
N ASN A 238 -11.93 -24.59 9.08
CA ASN A 238 -11.43 -24.98 7.76
C ASN A 238 -11.77 -23.92 6.70
N ALA A 239 -10.80 -23.53 5.87
CA ALA A 239 -10.90 -22.53 4.81
C ALA A 239 -10.45 -23.10 3.46
N ASN A 240 -10.70 -24.39 3.20
CA ASN A 240 -10.26 -25.09 2.00
C ASN A 240 -10.82 -24.50 0.71
N LYS A 241 -12.09 -24.01 0.69
CA LYS A 241 -12.67 -23.37 -0.49
C LYS A 241 -11.97 -22.06 -0.83
N ALA A 242 -11.62 -21.25 0.19
CA ALA A 242 -10.81 -20.05 0.00
C ALA A 242 -9.44 -20.40 -0.59
N LEU A 243 -8.79 -21.45 -0.05
CA LEU A 243 -7.50 -21.92 -0.56
C LEU A 243 -7.60 -22.36 -2.03
N TYR A 244 -8.57 -23.21 -2.37
CA TYR A 244 -8.73 -23.65 -3.76
C TYR A 244 -9.04 -22.49 -4.72
N SER A 245 -9.87 -21.53 -4.31
CA SER A 245 -10.16 -20.35 -5.11
C SER A 245 -8.89 -19.53 -5.37
N LEU A 246 -8.05 -19.30 -4.35
CA LEU A 246 -6.79 -18.58 -4.49
C LEU A 246 -5.75 -19.36 -5.32
N LEU A 247 -5.68 -20.68 -5.17
CA LEU A 247 -4.79 -21.51 -5.99
C LEU A 247 -5.22 -21.53 -7.45
N ILE A 248 -6.53 -21.63 -7.75
CA ILE A 248 -7.06 -21.54 -9.11
C ILE A 248 -6.75 -20.16 -9.69
N MET A 249 -6.99 -19.08 -8.92
CA MET A 249 -6.64 -17.72 -9.34
C MET A 249 -5.14 -17.62 -9.66
N THR A 250 -4.27 -18.17 -8.81
CA THR A 250 -2.81 -18.21 -9.04
C THR A 250 -2.45 -18.94 -10.33
N GLY A 251 -3.02 -20.13 -10.53
CA GLY A 251 -2.79 -20.92 -11.76
C GLY A 251 -3.24 -20.18 -13.01
N LEU A 252 -4.41 -19.55 -12.98
CA LEU A 252 -4.91 -18.74 -14.08
C LEU A 252 -4.03 -17.51 -14.34
N LEU A 253 -3.54 -16.84 -13.28
CA LEU A 253 -2.61 -15.72 -13.43
C LEU A 253 -1.31 -16.17 -14.10
N ILE A 254 -0.75 -17.31 -13.72
CA ILE A 254 0.44 -17.87 -14.38
C ILE A 254 0.15 -18.07 -15.87
N VAL A 255 -1.01 -18.67 -16.22
CA VAL A 255 -1.43 -18.86 -17.63
C VAL A 255 -1.54 -17.52 -18.36
N MET A 256 -2.03 -16.45 -17.71
CA MET A 256 -2.12 -15.11 -18.33
C MET A 256 -0.76 -14.45 -18.50
N PHE A 257 0.17 -14.60 -17.55
CA PHE A 257 1.48 -13.94 -17.60
C PHE A 257 2.50 -14.63 -18.51
N VAL A 258 2.47 -15.97 -18.65
CA VAL A 258 3.43 -16.71 -19.48
C VAL A 258 3.47 -16.19 -20.94
N PRO A 259 2.35 -15.97 -21.64
CA PRO A 259 2.36 -15.38 -22.99
C PRO A 259 2.95 -13.96 -23.02
N VAL A 260 2.67 -13.14 -22.00
CA VAL A 260 3.23 -11.80 -21.87
C VAL A 260 4.75 -11.87 -21.77
N PHE A 261 5.28 -12.68 -20.85
CA PHE A 261 6.72 -12.86 -20.68
C PHE A 261 7.39 -13.41 -21.94
N ASN A 262 6.78 -14.40 -22.59
CA ASN A 262 7.33 -14.96 -23.84
C ASN A 262 7.35 -13.94 -24.98
N SER A 263 6.39 -13.02 -25.03
CA SER A 263 6.32 -11.99 -26.06
C SER A 263 7.46 -10.96 -26.00
N TYR A 264 8.07 -10.78 -24.83
CA TYR A 264 9.23 -9.88 -24.66
C TYR A 264 10.55 -10.47 -25.18
N LYS A 265 10.59 -11.76 -25.54
CA LYS A 265 11.73 -12.37 -26.22
C LYS A 265 11.83 -11.92 -27.69
N THR A 266 10.77 -11.34 -28.24
CA THR A 266 10.75 -10.80 -29.61
C THR A 266 11.36 -9.40 -29.59
N ASP A 267 12.41 -9.18 -30.38
CA ASP A 267 13.06 -7.88 -30.52
C ASP A 267 12.14 -6.93 -31.32
N PRO A 268 11.64 -5.84 -30.72
CA PRO A 268 10.76 -4.90 -31.42
C PRO A 268 11.44 -4.17 -32.60
N SER A 269 12.77 -4.09 -32.61
CA SER A 269 13.54 -3.43 -33.68
C SER A 269 13.44 -4.17 -35.04
N THR A 270 13.16 -5.48 -34.97
CA THR A 270 13.03 -6.34 -36.18
C THR A 270 11.63 -6.36 -36.75
N LEU A 271 10.64 -5.71 -36.10
CA LEU A 271 9.24 -5.77 -36.47
C LEU A 271 8.81 -4.54 -37.28
N THR A 272 7.90 -4.77 -38.23
CA THR A 272 7.17 -3.67 -38.90
C THR A 272 6.21 -3.00 -37.93
N ASP A 273 5.73 -1.79 -38.23
CA ASP A 273 4.82 -1.06 -37.35
C ASP A 273 3.48 -1.80 -37.13
N ILE A 274 3.00 -2.52 -38.13
CA ILE A 274 1.81 -3.39 -38.01
C ILE A 274 2.09 -4.52 -37.01
N GLN A 275 3.23 -5.19 -37.12
CA GLN A 275 3.61 -6.29 -36.22
C GLN A 275 3.85 -5.79 -34.79
N LYS A 276 4.40 -4.58 -34.61
CA LYS A 276 4.51 -3.93 -33.29
C LYS A 276 3.13 -3.71 -32.67
N HIS A 277 2.20 -3.15 -33.45
CA HIS A 277 0.83 -2.93 -32.99
C HIS A 277 0.14 -4.23 -32.59
N ASP A 278 0.28 -5.30 -33.40
CA ASP A 278 -0.29 -6.62 -33.09
C ASP A 278 0.32 -7.21 -31.81
N LEU A 279 1.64 -7.05 -31.61
CA LEU A 279 2.34 -7.49 -30.41
C LEU A 279 1.84 -6.76 -29.16
N GLU A 280 1.67 -5.43 -29.22
CA GLU A 280 1.17 -4.63 -28.10
C GLU A 280 -0.31 -4.96 -27.80
N THR A 281 -1.13 -5.15 -28.83
CA THR A 281 -2.51 -5.62 -28.70
C THR A 281 -2.58 -7.02 -28.05
N TYR A 282 -1.68 -7.92 -28.42
CA TYR A 282 -1.55 -9.24 -27.81
C TYR A 282 -1.23 -9.15 -26.32
N ARG A 283 -0.22 -8.36 -25.93
CA ARG A 283 0.18 -8.13 -24.53
C ARG A 283 -0.97 -7.53 -23.72
N MET A 284 -1.64 -6.51 -24.26
CA MET A 284 -2.78 -5.86 -23.61
C MET A 284 -3.91 -6.85 -23.32
N LYS A 285 -4.26 -7.74 -24.28
CA LYS A 285 -5.32 -8.76 -24.10
C LYS A 285 -5.02 -9.70 -22.92
N TRP A 286 -3.78 -10.17 -22.80
CA TRP A 286 -3.38 -11.05 -21.71
C TRP A 286 -3.36 -10.35 -20.35
N LEU A 287 -2.93 -9.09 -20.28
CA LEU A 287 -2.97 -8.29 -19.05
C LEU A 287 -4.41 -7.97 -18.63
N LEU A 288 -5.31 -7.66 -19.59
CA LEU A 288 -6.74 -7.53 -19.31
C LEU A 288 -7.32 -8.87 -18.80
N GLY A 289 -6.89 -9.99 -19.38
CA GLY A 289 -7.24 -11.33 -18.90
C GLY A 289 -6.82 -11.54 -17.44
N ALA A 290 -5.61 -11.13 -17.06
CA ALA A 290 -5.14 -11.22 -15.68
C ALA A 290 -5.99 -10.36 -14.73
N LEU A 291 -6.36 -9.15 -15.12
CA LEU A 291 -7.26 -8.29 -14.34
C LEU A 291 -8.64 -8.96 -14.16
N VAL A 292 -9.22 -9.50 -15.26
CA VAL A 292 -10.51 -10.20 -15.23
C VAL A 292 -10.45 -11.42 -14.31
N VAL A 293 -9.36 -12.19 -14.31
CA VAL A 293 -9.16 -13.35 -13.43
C VAL A 293 -9.24 -12.94 -11.97
N VAL A 294 -8.53 -11.87 -11.56
CA VAL A 294 -8.56 -11.40 -10.15
C VAL A 294 -9.97 -10.95 -9.78
N VAL A 295 -10.59 -10.08 -10.58
CA VAL A 295 -11.93 -9.54 -10.30
C VAL A 295 -12.96 -10.67 -10.25
N ALA A 296 -12.98 -11.57 -11.24
CA ALA A 296 -13.92 -12.66 -11.28
C ALA A 296 -13.73 -13.65 -10.12
N ALA A 297 -12.48 -14.04 -9.81
CA ALA A 297 -12.19 -14.95 -8.70
C ALA A 297 -12.70 -14.39 -7.37
N LEU A 298 -12.45 -13.10 -7.08
CA LEU A 298 -12.90 -12.46 -5.84
C LEU A 298 -14.44 -12.31 -5.80
N LEU A 299 -15.07 -11.86 -6.88
CA LEU A 299 -16.53 -11.70 -6.92
C LEU A 299 -17.25 -13.05 -6.84
N LEU A 300 -16.81 -14.08 -7.56
CA LEU A 300 -17.38 -15.42 -7.49
C LEU A 300 -17.20 -16.04 -6.10
N SER A 301 -16.03 -15.85 -5.47
CA SER A 301 -15.78 -16.26 -4.10
C SER A 301 -16.75 -15.60 -3.12
N ASN A 302 -16.96 -14.28 -3.24
CA ASN A 302 -17.91 -13.54 -2.41
C ASN A 302 -19.34 -14.05 -2.58
N LEU A 303 -19.79 -14.26 -3.82
CA LEU A 303 -21.13 -14.78 -4.11
C LEU A 303 -21.32 -16.21 -3.58
N SER A 304 -20.30 -17.07 -3.74
CA SER A 304 -20.33 -18.44 -3.23
C SER A 304 -20.31 -18.48 -1.69
N ALA A 305 -19.47 -17.67 -1.06
CA ALA A 305 -19.36 -17.58 0.40
C ALA A 305 -20.65 -17.06 1.06
N ARG A 306 -21.38 -16.15 0.40
CA ARG A 306 -22.70 -15.68 0.88
C ARG A 306 -23.75 -16.77 0.87
N LYS A 307 -23.70 -17.71 -0.10
CA LYS A 307 -24.64 -18.83 -0.20
C LYS A 307 -24.32 -19.95 0.80
N LYS A 308 -23.02 -20.28 0.94
CA LYS A 308 -22.52 -21.35 1.81
C LYS A 308 -21.21 -20.92 2.47
N PRO A 309 -21.24 -20.31 3.66
CA PRO A 309 -20.04 -19.72 4.29
C PRO A 309 -19.02 -20.74 4.78
N GLU A 310 -19.40 -22.01 4.92
CA GLU A 310 -18.51 -23.08 5.37
C GLU A 310 -17.35 -23.29 4.38
N GLY A 311 -16.13 -23.42 4.90
CA GLY A 311 -14.92 -23.63 4.11
C GLY A 311 -14.31 -22.34 3.50
N TRP A 312 -14.88 -21.16 3.76
CA TRP A 312 -14.39 -19.88 3.23
C TRP A 312 -13.50 -19.10 4.22
N GLY A 313 -13.44 -19.53 5.51
CA GLY A 313 -12.66 -18.83 6.52
C GLY A 313 -12.99 -17.33 6.58
N ALA A 314 -11.96 -16.47 6.52
CA ALA A 314 -12.14 -15.02 6.50
C ALA A 314 -12.89 -14.52 5.24
N MET A 315 -12.79 -15.19 4.10
CA MET A 315 -13.48 -14.76 2.86
C MET A 315 -15.02 -14.87 2.94
N ARG A 316 -15.58 -15.45 4.01
CA ARG A 316 -17.03 -15.40 4.28
C ARG A 316 -17.54 -14.00 4.60
N TYR A 317 -16.66 -13.06 4.97
CA TYR A 317 -16.99 -11.69 5.29
C TYR A 317 -16.94 -10.81 4.03
N PRO A 318 -18.08 -10.29 3.55
CA PRO A 318 -18.12 -9.53 2.29
C PRO A 318 -17.26 -8.28 2.31
N GLN A 319 -17.14 -7.58 3.47
CA GLN A 319 -16.28 -6.41 3.62
C GLN A 319 -14.81 -6.74 3.38
N LEU A 320 -14.36 -7.94 3.76
CA LEU A 320 -13.00 -8.36 3.49
C LEU A 320 -12.77 -8.63 2.00
N VAL A 321 -13.65 -9.39 1.34
CA VAL A 321 -13.44 -9.75 -0.08
C VAL A 321 -13.51 -8.52 -0.99
N LEU A 322 -14.46 -7.61 -0.73
CA LEU A 322 -14.51 -6.32 -1.44
C LEU A 322 -13.29 -5.45 -1.10
N GLY A 323 -12.80 -5.51 0.14
CA GLY A 323 -11.58 -4.84 0.56
C GLY A 323 -10.31 -5.45 -0.06
N MET A 324 -10.26 -6.76 -0.31
CA MET A 324 -9.19 -7.39 -1.09
C MET A 324 -9.11 -6.76 -2.49
N LEU A 325 -10.24 -6.67 -3.19
CA LEU A 325 -10.28 -5.95 -4.46
C LEU A 325 -9.97 -4.46 -4.28
N GLY A 326 -10.37 -3.87 -3.14
CA GLY A 326 -10.04 -2.49 -2.76
C GLY A 326 -8.54 -2.25 -2.64
N ILE A 327 -7.80 -3.12 -1.96
CA ILE A 327 -6.33 -3.04 -1.87
C ILE A 327 -5.67 -3.26 -3.23
N PHE A 328 -6.14 -4.25 -4.01
CA PHE A 328 -5.63 -4.49 -5.36
C PHE A 328 -5.75 -3.25 -6.25
N VAL A 329 -6.91 -2.64 -6.28
CA VAL A 329 -7.19 -1.43 -7.07
C VAL A 329 -6.44 -0.22 -6.51
N TYR A 330 -6.35 -0.09 -5.18
CA TYR A 330 -5.65 1.02 -4.52
C TYR A 330 -4.15 0.99 -4.84
N VAL A 331 -3.48 -0.15 -4.62
CA VAL A 331 -2.03 -0.26 -4.93
C VAL A 331 -1.80 -0.08 -6.42
N GLY A 332 -2.71 -0.61 -7.23
CA GLY A 332 -2.68 -0.40 -8.67
C GLY A 332 -2.72 1.07 -9.05
N VAL A 333 -3.66 1.86 -8.53
CA VAL A 333 -3.79 3.29 -8.87
C VAL A 333 -2.66 4.13 -8.27
N GLU A 334 -2.23 3.81 -7.04
CA GLU A 334 -1.10 4.50 -6.39
C GLU A 334 0.17 4.41 -7.24
N VAL A 335 0.50 3.24 -7.78
CA VAL A 335 1.69 3.03 -8.60
C VAL A 335 1.46 3.51 -10.05
N THR A 336 0.29 3.28 -10.63
CA THR A 336 -0.05 3.61 -12.02
C THR A 336 0.09 5.10 -12.31
N ILE A 337 -0.40 5.98 -11.43
CA ILE A 337 -0.34 7.43 -11.64
C ILE A 337 1.11 7.88 -11.79
N VAL A 338 1.99 7.47 -10.89
CA VAL A 338 3.39 7.94 -10.88
C VAL A 338 4.24 7.25 -11.94
N SER A 339 3.99 5.99 -12.25
CA SER A 339 4.79 5.24 -13.24
C SER A 339 4.70 5.84 -14.64
N ASN A 340 3.57 6.43 -14.99
CA ASN A 340 3.33 7.03 -16.29
C ASN A 340 3.46 8.57 -16.28
N LEU A 341 3.56 9.17 -15.08
CA LEU A 341 3.70 10.63 -14.95
C LEU A 341 5.00 11.14 -15.59
N ALA A 342 6.09 10.40 -15.47
CA ALA A 342 7.37 10.75 -16.07
C ALA A 342 7.28 10.90 -17.59
N GLU A 343 6.63 9.96 -18.26
CA GLU A 343 6.46 9.99 -19.71
C GLU A 343 5.46 11.07 -20.14
N LEU A 344 4.42 11.33 -19.35
CA LEU A 344 3.48 12.41 -19.60
C LEU A 344 4.17 13.77 -19.56
N LEU A 345 5.01 14.03 -18.55
CA LEU A 345 5.71 15.30 -18.35
C LEU A 345 6.70 15.63 -19.48
N LYS A 346 7.21 14.63 -20.18
CA LYS A 346 8.08 14.80 -21.36
C LYS A 346 7.32 15.28 -22.60
N GLN A 347 5.99 15.14 -22.61
CA GLN A 347 5.19 15.56 -23.75
C GLN A 347 5.12 17.10 -23.85
N PRO A 348 5.10 17.68 -25.06
CA PRO A 348 5.08 19.14 -25.27
C PRO A 348 3.93 19.84 -24.53
N ASP A 349 2.73 19.25 -24.55
CA ASP A 349 1.53 19.80 -23.91
C ASP A 349 1.59 19.76 -22.37
N PHE A 350 2.57 19.08 -21.79
CA PHE A 350 2.77 18.89 -20.34
C PHE A 350 4.12 19.44 -19.86
N GLY A 351 4.68 20.38 -20.58
CA GLY A 351 5.88 21.12 -20.20
C GLY A 351 7.16 20.68 -20.91
N GLY A 352 7.19 19.52 -21.59
CA GLY A 352 8.36 19.05 -22.34
C GLY A 352 9.60 18.84 -21.48
N TYR A 353 9.41 18.44 -20.22
CA TYR A 353 10.48 18.29 -19.22
C TYR A 353 11.50 17.24 -19.64
N GLN A 354 12.78 17.53 -19.40
CA GLN A 354 13.85 16.55 -19.56
C GLN A 354 13.79 15.49 -18.43
N SER A 355 14.37 14.33 -18.65
CA SER A 355 14.35 13.23 -17.66
C SER A 355 14.88 13.65 -16.28
N SER A 356 15.88 14.54 -16.23
CA SER A 356 16.43 15.09 -14.99
C SER A 356 15.48 16.04 -14.25
N GLU A 357 14.56 16.69 -14.98
CA GLU A 357 13.62 17.68 -14.44
C GLU A 357 12.31 17.03 -13.93
N VAL A 358 12.07 15.76 -14.26
CA VAL A 358 10.88 15.00 -13.83
C VAL A 358 10.97 14.54 -12.38
N ALA A 359 12.18 14.29 -11.88
CA ALA A 359 12.41 13.71 -10.56
C ALA A 359 11.72 14.46 -9.39
N PRO A 360 11.70 15.83 -9.33
CA PRO A 360 11.02 16.54 -8.24
C PRO A 360 9.49 16.31 -8.24
N PHE A 361 8.86 16.11 -9.40
CA PHE A 361 7.43 15.76 -9.47
C PHE A 361 7.16 14.36 -8.91
N ILE A 362 8.03 13.40 -9.23
CA ILE A 362 7.94 12.03 -8.67
C ILE A 362 8.14 12.05 -7.15
N SER A 363 9.12 12.82 -6.67
CA SER A 363 9.36 13.02 -5.24
C SER A 363 8.16 13.67 -4.55
N MET A 364 7.52 14.67 -5.18
CA MET A 364 6.32 15.31 -4.67
C MET A 364 5.14 14.34 -4.64
N TYR A 365 4.97 13.48 -5.65
CA TYR A 365 3.91 12.47 -5.65
C TYR A 365 4.02 11.52 -4.44
N TRP A 366 5.20 10.90 -4.25
CA TRP A 366 5.43 10.01 -3.11
C TRP A 366 5.40 10.75 -1.78
N GLY A 367 5.93 11.96 -1.72
CA GLY A 367 5.85 12.84 -0.55
C GLY A 367 4.41 13.22 -0.20
N SER A 368 3.52 13.35 -1.17
CA SER A 368 2.10 13.64 -0.96
C SER A 368 1.40 12.58 -0.10
N LEU A 369 1.85 11.32 -0.19
CA LEU A 369 1.36 10.26 0.70
C LEU A 369 1.72 10.55 2.18
N MET A 370 2.90 11.13 2.43
CA MET A 370 3.32 11.52 3.78
C MET A 370 2.40 12.61 4.34
N ILE A 371 2.05 13.62 3.52
CA ILE A 371 1.20 14.75 3.94
C ILE A 371 -0.12 14.21 4.52
N GLY A 372 -0.86 13.41 3.78
CA GLY A 372 -2.16 12.93 4.24
C GLY A 372 -2.06 11.90 5.38
N ARG A 373 -1.06 11.01 5.35
CA ARG A 373 -0.84 10.03 6.43
C ARG A 373 -0.50 10.70 7.76
N TRP A 374 0.27 11.79 7.76
CA TRP A 374 0.57 12.55 8.98
C TRP A 374 -0.68 13.23 9.53
N VAL A 375 -1.53 13.81 8.67
CA VAL A 375 -2.82 14.37 9.12
C VAL A 375 -3.72 13.27 9.69
N GLY A 376 -3.84 12.14 9.01
CA GLY A 376 -4.64 11.00 9.49
C GLY A 376 -4.14 10.41 10.82
N ALA A 377 -2.84 10.58 11.14
CA ALA A 377 -2.25 10.12 12.38
C ALA A 377 -2.56 11.01 13.60
N ILE A 378 -3.02 12.25 13.40
CA ILE A 378 -3.29 13.21 14.50
C ILE A 378 -4.29 12.63 15.50
N SER A 379 -5.26 11.85 15.05
CA SER A 379 -6.29 11.22 15.90
C SER A 379 -5.73 10.25 16.96
N VAL A 380 -4.49 9.78 16.79
CA VAL A 380 -3.84 8.85 17.75
C VAL A 380 -3.46 9.52 19.08
N PHE A 381 -3.22 10.84 19.04
CA PHE A 381 -2.60 11.56 20.15
C PHE A 381 -3.57 12.14 21.16
N ASN A 382 -4.88 11.91 21.04
CA ASN A 382 -5.92 12.39 21.98
C ASN A 382 -5.77 13.88 22.37
N LEU A 383 -5.53 14.73 21.36
CA LEU A 383 -5.32 16.16 21.56
C LEU A 383 -6.64 16.88 21.87
N LYS A 384 -6.56 17.97 22.62
CA LYS A 384 -7.70 18.88 22.77
C LYS A 384 -8.18 19.34 21.38
N LYS A 385 -9.49 19.51 21.20
CA LYS A 385 -10.13 19.85 19.92
C LYS A 385 -9.47 21.04 19.20
N THR A 386 -9.15 22.11 19.96
CA THR A 386 -8.45 23.28 19.39
C THR A 386 -7.05 22.94 18.89
N THR A 387 -6.29 22.14 19.66
CA THR A 387 -4.93 21.70 19.26
C THR A 387 -5.01 20.76 18.08
N GLN A 388 -5.99 19.86 18.05
CA GLN A 388 -6.22 18.97 16.90
C GLN A 388 -6.51 19.75 15.62
N GLN A 389 -7.40 20.76 15.68
CA GLN A 389 -7.69 21.63 14.54
C GLN A 389 -6.45 22.40 14.06
N LEU A 390 -5.66 22.94 15.01
CA LEU A 390 -4.39 23.60 14.67
C LEU A 390 -3.42 22.62 14.00
N MET A 391 -3.27 21.41 14.53
CA MET A 391 -2.39 20.40 13.94
C MET A 391 -2.86 19.97 12.55
N MET A 392 -4.17 19.85 12.29
CA MET A 392 -4.72 19.56 10.97
C MET A 392 -4.38 20.64 9.93
N PHE A 393 -4.08 21.86 10.37
CA PHE A 393 -3.59 22.95 9.51
C PHE A 393 -2.06 22.96 9.39
N VAL A 394 -1.34 22.84 10.49
CA VAL A 394 0.12 22.99 10.53
C VAL A 394 0.84 21.77 9.94
N VAL A 395 0.40 20.55 10.28
CA VAL A 395 1.09 19.30 9.90
C VAL A 395 1.22 19.13 8.38
N PRO A 396 0.18 19.34 7.55
CA PRO A 396 0.32 19.20 6.09
C PRO A 396 1.29 20.24 5.49
N LEU A 397 1.33 21.46 6.04
CA LEU A 397 2.26 22.50 5.59
C LEU A 397 3.70 22.17 5.95
N VAL A 398 3.94 21.65 7.17
CA VAL A 398 5.27 21.18 7.58
C VAL A 398 5.71 20.00 6.71
N ALA A 399 4.85 19.04 6.46
CA ALA A 399 5.16 17.89 5.60
C ALA A 399 5.47 18.34 4.15
N PHE A 400 4.68 19.26 3.60
CA PHE A 400 4.96 19.86 2.30
C PHE A 400 6.32 20.57 2.28
N GLY A 401 6.62 21.38 3.31
CA GLY A 401 7.90 22.06 3.48
C GLY A 401 9.09 21.09 3.53
N ILE A 402 8.92 19.94 4.19
CA ILE A 402 9.96 18.89 4.23
C ILE A 402 10.21 18.34 2.82
N ILE A 403 9.16 18.06 2.03
CA ILE A 403 9.31 17.53 0.66
C ILE A 403 10.04 18.52 -0.23
N ILE A 404 9.65 19.79 -0.18
CA ILE A 404 10.33 20.86 -0.91
C ILE A 404 11.80 20.98 -0.45
N GLY A 405 12.04 20.97 0.86
CA GLY A 405 13.39 21.07 1.44
C GLY A 405 14.29 19.90 1.02
N VAL A 406 13.77 18.66 1.06
CA VAL A 406 14.48 17.45 0.61
C VAL A 406 14.83 17.56 -0.89
N SER A 407 13.89 18.00 -1.72
CA SER A 407 14.11 18.17 -3.16
C SER A 407 15.15 19.28 -3.44
N ALA A 408 15.10 20.39 -2.68
CA ALA A 408 16.08 21.47 -2.81
C ALA A 408 17.50 21.05 -2.36
N ILE A 409 17.61 20.28 -1.28
CA ILE A 409 18.90 19.70 -0.83
C ILE A 409 19.49 18.78 -1.91
N SER A 410 18.63 18.06 -2.63
CA SER A 410 19.02 17.24 -3.79
C SER A 410 19.33 18.04 -5.05
N GLN A 411 19.33 19.37 -4.96
CA GLN A 411 19.63 20.31 -6.07
C GLN A 411 18.63 20.25 -7.24
N TYR A 412 17.40 19.83 -6.97
CA TYR A 412 16.32 19.92 -7.96
C TYR A 412 15.73 21.33 -8.03
N ASP A 413 15.26 21.74 -9.20
CA ASP A 413 14.42 22.93 -9.34
C ASP A 413 13.02 22.63 -8.77
N VAL A 414 12.72 23.25 -7.64
CA VAL A 414 11.44 23.11 -6.93
C VAL A 414 10.42 24.19 -7.30
N THR A 415 10.82 25.18 -8.12
CA THR A 415 9.97 26.31 -8.51
C THR A 415 8.62 25.87 -9.08
N PRO A 416 8.56 24.85 -9.99
CA PRO A 416 7.29 24.37 -10.52
C PRO A 416 6.34 23.77 -9.47
N LEU A 417 6.85 23.39 -8.29
CA LEU A 417 6.07 22.69 -7.26
C LEU A 417 5.42 23.62 -6.24
N TYR A 418 5.78 24.91 -6.18
CA TYR A 418 5.22 25.80 -5.16
C TYR A 418 3.71 25.95 -5.25
N TYR A 419 3.14 26.03 -6.46
CA TYR A 419 1.69 26.13 -6.63
C TYR A 419 0.92 24.87 -6.24
N TYR A 420 1.61 23.73 -6.07
CA TYR A 420 0.99 22.50 -5.61
C TYR A 420 0.40 22.61 -4.19
N ILE A 421 0.82 23.62 -3.42
CA ILE A 421 0.24 23.95 -2.12
C ILE A 421 -1.29 24.14 -2.19
N LEU A 422 -1.82 24.58 -3.34
CA LEU A 422 -3.27 24.71 -3.53
C LEU A 422 -3.97 23.35 -3.45
N CYS A 423 -3.35 22.29 -4.00
CA CYS A 423 -3.86 20.93 -3.89
C CYS A 423 -3.81 20.43 -2.43
N VAL A 424 -2.78 20.83 -1.66
CA VAL A 424 -2.69 20.53 -0.23
C VAL A 424 -3.83 21.18 0.55
N PHE A 425 -4.21 22.42 0.23
CA PHE A 425 -5.38 23.06 0.87
C PHE A 425 -6.70 22.33 0.55
N ILE A 426 -6.88 21.80 -0.66
CA ILE A 426 -8.04 20.98 -1.02
C ILE A 426 -8.08 19.71 -0.14
N GLN A 427 -6.93 19.05 0.03
CA GLN A 427 -6.81 17.88 0.91
C GLN A 427 -7.16 18.22 2.37
N MET A 428 -6.69 19.36 2.90
CA MET A 428 -7.02 19.83 4.25
C MET A 428 -8.52 20.02 4.41
N GLY A 429 -9.19 20.64 3.44
CA GLY A 429 -10.65 20.76 3.39
C GLY A 429 -11.35 19.41 3.42
N ALA A 430 -10.84 18.43 2.67
CA ALA A 430 -11.36 17.06 2.63
C ALA A 430 -11.25 16.37 4.01
N PHE A 431 -10.15 16.53 4.72
CA PHE A 431 -9.99 16.01 6.08
C PHE A 431 -10.97 16.66 7.06
N TYR A 432 -11.13 17.97 6.99
CA TYR A 432 -12.08 18.69 7.84
C TYR A 432 -13.53 18.19 7.64
N ILE A 433 -13.95 17.97 6.38
CA ILE A 433 -15.29 17.47 6.05
C ILE A 433 -15.43 16.00 6.47
N SER A 434 -14.40 15.19 6.33
CA SER A 434 -14.46 13.73 6.59
C SER A 434 -14.54 13.39 8.08
N LYS A 435 -14.11 14.30 8.97
CA LYS A 435 -14.08 14.13 10.44
C LYS A 435 -13.39 12.83 10.87
N ASN A 436 -12.37 12.39 10.14
CA ASN A 436 -11.62 11.15 10.38
C ASN A 436 -12.46 9.85 10.42
N LYS A 437 -13.72 9.88 9.97
CA LYS A 437 -14.57 8.67 9.89
C LYS A 437 -14.11 7.80 8.72
N PRO A 438 -13.65 6.55 8.92
CA PRO A 438 -12.93 5.79 7.89
C PRO A 438 -13.67 5.66 6.56
N ALA A 439 -14.93 5.24 6.59
CA ALA A 439 -15.73 5.06 5.37
C ALA A 439 -16.05 6.38 4.65
N ARG A 440 -16.32 7.46 5.43
CA ARG A 440 -16.56 8.79 4.89
C ARG A 440 -15.31 9.38 4.28
N THR A 441 -14.17 9.23 4.97
CA THR A 441 -12.87 9.69 4.48
C THR A 441 -12.52 8.98 3.17
N LEU A 442 -12.63 7.66 3.12
CA LEU A 442 -12.38 6.91 1.90
C LEU A 442 -13.27 7.36 0.73
N LEU A 443 -14.57 7.60 0.98
CA LEU A 443 -15.51 8.05 -0.04
C LEU A 443 -15.11 9.43 -0.60
N ILE A 444 -14.86 10.42 0.29
CA ILE A 444 -14.51 11.78 -0.12
C ILE A 444 -13.20 11.80 -0.91
N PHE A 445 -12.17 11.12 -0.42
CA PHE A 445 -10.88 11.07 -1.08
C PHE A 445 -10.94 10.32 -2.43
N SER A 446 -11.76 9.26 -2.52
CA SER A 446 -11.97 8.56 -3.80
C SER A 446 -12.69 9.44 -4.82
N LEU A 447 -13.72 10.18 -4.40
CA LEU A 447 -14.43 11.11 -5.30
C LEU A 447 -13.53 12.26 -5.75
N LEU A 448 -12.70 12.82 -4.86
CA LEU A 448 -11.69 13.82 -5.22
C LEU A 448 -10.65 13.24 -6.19
N GLY A 449 -10.25 11.98 -6.02
CA GLY A 449 -9.41 11.27 -6.97
C GLY A 449 -10.04 11.16 -8.35
N VAL A 450 -11.32 10.79 -8.43
CA VAL A 450 -12.08 10.79 -9.71
C VAL A 450 -12.07 12.17 -10.35
N VAL A 451 -12.42 13.21 -9.59
CA VAL A 451 -12.46 14.60 -10.10
C VAL A 451 -11.09 15.04 -10.58
N ALA A 452 -10.03 14.76 -9.82
CA ALA A 452 -8.67 15.12 -10.20
C ALA A 452 -8.22 14.42 -11.50
N MET A 453 -8.47 13.12 -11.62
CA MET A 453 -8.13 12.39 -12.85
C MET A 453 -8.90 12.90 -14.05
N LEU A 454 -10.21 13.16 -13.90
CA LEU A 454 -11.02 13.75 -14.98
C LEU A 454 -10.52 15.15 -15.35
N LEU A 455 -10.22 16.00 -14.35
CA LEU A 455 -9.65 17.33 -14.60
C LEU A 455 -8.31 17.21 -15.37
N GLY A 456 -7.45 16.26 -14.97
CA GLY A 456 -6.21 15.96 -15.68
C GLY A 456 -6.43 15.55 -17.13
N ILE A 457 -7.41 14.67 -17.41
CA ILE A 457 -7.71 14.14 -18.74
C ILE A 457 -8.32 15.23 -19.66
N PHE A 458 -9.13 16.13 -19.12
CA PHE A 458 -9.82 17.15 -19.93
C PHE A 458 -9.07 18.48 -20.00
N THR A 459 -7.88 18.57 -19.40
CA THR A 459 -7.02 19.76 -19.45
C THR A 459 -5.60 19.39 -19.87
N THR A 460 -4.78 20.41 -20.15
CA THR A 460 -3.35 20.28 -20.47
C THR A 460 -2.52 21.24 -19.61
N GLY A 461 -1.20 21.22 -19.78
CA GLY A 461 -0.28 22.09 -19.07
C GLY A 461 -0.28 21.90 -17.56
N LYS A 462 -0.03 22.97 -16.82
CA LYS A 462 0.15 22.95 -15.36
C LYS A 462 -1.08 22.43 -14.60
N VAL A 463 -2.29 22.74 -15.08
CA VAL A 463 -3.55 22.30 -14.44
C VAL A 463 -3.63 20.78 -14.47
N SER A 464 -3.40 20.17 -15.63
CA SER A 464 -3.39 18.73 -15.80
C SER A 464 -2.29 18.07 -14.96
N ILE A 465 -1.08 18.62 -14.97
CA ILE A 465 0.04 18.11 -14.18
C ILE A 465 -0.31 18.07 -12.69
N TYR A 466 -0.82 19.17 -12.12
CA TYR A 466 -1.16 19.21 -10.70
C TYR A 466 -2.38 18.34 -10.37
N ALA A 467 -3.33 18.21 -11.29
CA ALA A 467 -4.47 17.32 -11.14
C ALA A 467 -4.02 15.85 -11.03
N PHE A 468 -3.18 15.37 -11.94
CA PHE A 468 -2.63 14.00 -11.84
C PHE A 468 -1.72 13.83 -10.61
N LEU A 469 -0.86 14.80 -10.32
CA LEU A 469 0.03 14.78 -9.16
C LEU A 469 -0.75 14.71 -7.85
N SER A 470 -1.91 15.39 -7.76
CA SER A 470 -2.78 15.34 -6.57
C SER A 470 -3.39 13.96 -6.28
N GLY A 471 -3.32 13.02 -7.24
CA GLY A 471 -3.64 11.62 -7.00
C GLY A 471 -2.87 11.03 -5.81
N GLY A 472 -1.60 11.43 -5.60
CA GLY A 472 -0.82 11.06 -4.43
C GLY A 472 -1.42 11.57 -3.11
N LEU A 473 -1.93 12.81 -3.08
CA LEU A 473 -2.64 13.35 -1.91
C LEU A 473 -3.89 12.52 -1.61
N PHE A 474 -4.67 12.17 -2.63
CA PHE A 474 -5.92 11.43 -2.43
C PHE A 474 -5.68 9.94 -2.12
N CYS A 475 -4.62 9.32 -2.63
CA CYS A 475 -4.19 7.98 -2.26
C CYS A 475 -3.71 7.89 -0.80
N SER A 476 -3.25 8.97 -0.19
CA SER A 476 -2.46 9.00 1.05
C SER A 476 -3.09 8.25 2.23
N ILE A 477 -4.41 8.27 2.37
CA ILE A 477 -5.13 7.65 3.50
C ILE A 477 -5.93 6.41 3.13
N MET A 478 -5.95 6.03 1.84
CA MET A 478 -6.82 4.95 1.37
C MET A 478 -6.39 3.59 1.90
N TRP A 479 -5.09 3.29 1.92
CA TRP A 479 -4.60 2.03 2.51
C TRP A 479 -5.10 1.81 3.93
N PRO A 480 -4.86 2.72 4.90
CA PRO A 480 -5.33 2.54 6.26
C PRO A 480 -6.85 2.43 6.37
N ALA A 481 -7.58 3.21 5.56
CA ALA A 481 -9.04 3.19 5.57
C ALA A 481 -9.60 1.86 5.04
N ILE A 482 -9.11 1.39 3.87
CA ILE A 482 -9.54 0.12 3.28
C ILE A 482 -9.18 -1.03 4.21
N PHE A 483 -7.94 -1.06 4.71
CA PHE A 483 -7.46 -2.12 5.59
C PHE A 483 -8.31 -2.21 6.86
N ASN A 484 -8.50 -1.07 7.55
CA ASN A 484 -9.29 -1.01 8.77
C ASN A 484 -10.75 -1.48 8.53
N LEU A 485 -11.44 -0.94 7.52
CA LEU A 485 -12.82 -1.31 7.19
C LEU A 485 -12.96 -2.79 6.81
N SER A 486 -11.94 -3.36 6.17
CA SER A 486 -11.96 -4.74 5.70
C SER A 486 -11.81 -5.76 6.83
N ILE A 487 -11.05 -5.44 7.88
CA ILE A 487 -10.81 -6.37 8.99
C ILE A 487 -11.76 -6.17 10.18
N LEU A 488 -12.58 -5.12 10.18
CA LEU A 488 -13.58 -4.90 11.22
C LEU A 488 -14.53 -6.09 11.35
N GLY A 489 -14.72 -6.57 12.59
CA GLY A 489 -15.63 -7.66 12.90
C GLY A 489 -15.14 -9.07 12.53
N LEU A 490 -13.89 -9.23 12.06
CA LEU A 490 -13.36 -10.56 11.72
C LEU A 490 -13.00 -11.43 12.94
N GLY A 491 -12.77 -10.82 14.12
CA GLY A 491 -12.40 -11.55 15.34
C GLY A 491 -11.22 -12.48 15.11
N LYS A 492 -11.40 -13.80 15.35
CA LYS A 492 -10.37 -14.83 15.19
C LYS A 492 -9.77 -14.96 13.78
N TYR A 493 -10.43 -14.38 12.76
CA TYR A 493 -9.96 -14.39 11.37
C TYR A 493 -9.15 -13.15 10.98
N THR A 494 -8.84 -12.24 11.92
CA THR A 494 -8.14 -10.98 11.61
C THR A 494 -6.78 -11.20 10.94
N THR A 495 -5.96 -12.14 11.43
CA THR A 495 -4.65 -12.47 10.84
C THR A 495 -4.78 -13.09 9.45
N GLN A 496 -5.77 -13.96 9.26
CA GLN A 496 -6.10 -14.54 7.95
C GLN A 496 -6.57 -13.45 6.96
N GLY A 497 -7.45 -12.56 7.41
CA GLY A 497 -7.92 -11.41 6.63
C GLY A 497 -6.77 -10.47 6.25
N SER A 498 -5.84 -10.21 7.17
CA SER A 498 -4.63 -9.43 6.89
C SER A 498 -3.79 -10.07 5.79
N ALA A 499 -3.53 -11.39 5.86
CA ALA A 499 -2.80 -12.10 4.80
C ALA A 499 -3.47 -11.94 3.43
N PHE A 500 -4.80 -12.04 3.37
CA PHE A 500 -5.56 -11.86 2.12
C PHE A 500 -5.44 -10.44 1.56
N LEU A 501 -5.46 -9.42 2.43
CA LEU A 501 -5.26 -8.02 2.00
C LEU A 501 -3.84 -7.80 1.48
N ILE A 502 -2.83 -8.36 2.15
CA ILE A 502 -1.43 -8.26 1.72
C ILE A 502 -1.17 -8.97 0.38
N MET A 503 -1.83 -10.11 0.11
CA MET A 503 -1.78 -10.73 -1.24
C MET A 503 -2.18 -9.75 -2.34
N MET A 504 -3.13 -8.85 -2.08
CA MET A 504 -3.69 -7.95 -3.08
C MET A 504 -2.77 -6.77 -3.44
N ILE A 505 -1.61 -6.63 -2.79
CA ILE A 505 -0.51 -5.73 -3.23
C ILE A 505 -0.10 -6.05 -4.68
N LEU A 506 -0.40 -7.25 -5.16
CA LEU A 506 -0.23 -7.67 -6.56
C LEU A 506 -0.82 -6.68 -7.59
N GLY A 507 -1.80 -5.86 -7.20
CA GLY A 507 -2.37 -4.81 -8.05
C GLY A 507 -1.33 -3.85 -8.63
N GLY A 508 -0.25 -3.56 -7.87
CA GLY A 508 0.89 -2.77 -8.34
C GLY A 508 1.72 -3.46 -9.45
N GLY A 509 1.61 -4.78 -9.60
CA GLY A 509 2.25 -5.53 -10.68
C GLY A 509 1.38 -5.73 -11.93
N ILE A 510 0.08 -5.43 -11.87
CA ILE A 510 -0.87 -5.68 -12.98
C ILE A 510 -1.38 -4.38 -13.60
N ILE A 511 -1.84 -3.43 -12.79
CA ILE A 511 -2.52 -2.21 -13.30
C ILE A 511 -1.55 -1.26 -14.02
N PRO A 512 -0.34 -0.96 -13.51
CA PRO A 512 0.59 -0.06 -14.21
C PRO A 512 1.04 -0.57 -15.60
N PRO A 513 1.44 -1.84 -15.76
CA PRO A 513 1.74 -2.38 -17.09
C PRO A 513 0.54 -2.34 -18.04
N LEU A 514 -0.68 -2.58 -17.51
CA LEU A 514 -1.90 -2.48 -18.29
C LEU A 514 -2.13 -1.04 -18.78
N GLN A 515 -1.92 -0.03 -17.93
CA GLN A 515 -2.01 1.38 -18.34
C GLN A 515 -1.01 1.70 -19.45
N GLY A 516 0.24 1.25 -19.32
CA GLY A 516 1.25 1.43 -20.37
C GLY A 516 0.79 0.86 -21.71
N LYS A 517 0.23 -0.36 -21.73
CA LYS A 517 -0.27 -0.98 -22.95
C LYS A 517 -1.52 -0.29 -23.53
N ILE A 518 -2.38 0.24 -22.67
CA ILE A 518 -3.51 1.08 -23.12
C ILE A 518 -2.97 2.37 -23.77
N ALA A 519 -1.94 2.99 -23.18
CA ALA A 519 -1.31 4.17 -23.74
C ALA A 519 -0.74 3.90 -25.15
N ASP A 520 0.03 2.79 -25.31
CA ASP A 520 0.60 2.38 -26.58
C ASP A 520 -0.50 2.09 -27.63
N TYR A 521 -1.56 1.40 -27.22
CA TYR A 521 -2.69 1.09 -28.12
C TYR A 521 -3.44 2.35 -28.56
N VAL A 522 -3.74 3.27 -27.63
CA VAL A 522 -4.43 4.54 -27.97
C VAL A 522 -3.55 5.42 -28.84
N GLN A 523 -2.23 5.48 -28.58
CA GLN A 523 -1.28 6.22 -29.39
C GLN A 523 -1.19 5.68 -30.82
N SER A 524 -1.18 4.35 -30.98
CA SER A 524 -1.14 3.72 -32.31
C SER A 524 -2.38 3.96 -33.17
N LYS A 525 -3.52 4.27 -32.54
CA LYS A 525 -4.76 4.68 -33.21
C LYS A 525 -4.81 6.17 -33.55
N ASN A 526 -3.96 6.97 -32.92
CA ASN A 526 -3.90 8.44 -33.07
C ASN A 526 -2.44 8.87 -33.27
N PRO A 527 -1.78 8.45 -34.37
CA PRO A 527 -0.35 8.67 -34.56
C PRO A 527 0.02 10.16 -34.68
N ASP A 528 -0.91 10.99 -35.18
CA ASP A 528 -0.71 12.41 -35.40
C ASP A 528 -0.79 13.25 -34.10
N LEU A 529 -1.33 12.67 -33.01
CA LEU A 529 -1.49 13.34 -31.71
C LEU A 529 -0.41 12.88 -30.75
N ILE A 530 0.73 13.58 -30.73
CA ILE A 530 1.87 13.23 -29.87
C ILE A 530 1.46 13.30 -28.40
N GLY A 531 1.72 12.21 -27.65
CA GLY A 531 1.41 12.13 -26.22
C GLY A 531 -0.07 11.87 -25.87
N TYR A 532 -0.96 11.79 -26.87
CA TYR A 532 -2.38 11.54 -26.64
C TYR A 532 -2.63 10.19 -25.95
N GLY A 533 -1.91 9.14 -26.35
CA GLY A 533 -2.05 7.81 -25.77
C GLY A 533 -1.76 7.78 -24.27
N ILE A 534 -0.63 8.35 -23.85
CA ILE A 534 -0.27 8.40 -22.43
C ILE A 534 -1.26 9.25 -21.62
N HIS A 535 -1.70 10.38 -22.17
CA HIS A 535 -2.67 11.26 -21.54
C HIS A 535 -4.03 10.55 -21.31
N GLN A 536 -4.57 9.90 -22.34
CA GLN A 536 -5.85 9.19 -22.24
C GLN A 536 -5.78 7.90 -21.43
N SER A 537 -4.60 7.33 -21.23
CA SER A 537 -4.44 6.10 -20.43
C SER A 537 -4.87 6.27 -18.96
N TYR A 538 -4.93 7.50 -18.45
CA TYR A 538 -5.37 7.81 -17.08
C TYR A 538 -6.84 7.51 -16.81
N TRP A 539 -7.66 7.17 -17.82
CA TRP A 539 -9.00 6.61 -17.61
C TRP A 539 -9.00 5.37 -16.72
N ILE A 540 -7.91 4.59 -16.71
CA ILE A 540 -7.78 3.46 -15.80
C ILE A 540 -7.75 3.92 -14.34
N ALA A 541 -7.09 5.04 -14.04
CA ALA A 541 -7.08 5.62 -12.70
C ALA A 541 -8.45 6.13 -12.28
N VAL A 542 -9.24 6.72 -13.19
CA VAL A 542 -10.64 7.10 -12.93
C VAL A 542 -11.46 5.89 -12.52
N LEU A 543 -11.36 4.77 -13.24
CA LEU A 543 -12.08 3.53 -12.91
C LEU A 543 -11.66 2.96 -11.56
N CYS A 544 -10.37 3.02 -11.23
CA CYS A 544 -9.86 2.59 -9.93
C CYS A 544 -10.43 3.42 -8.79
N PHE A 545 -10.38 4.74 -8.86
CA PHE A 545 -10.97 5.61 -7.84
C PHE A 545 -12.49 5.46 -7.75
N ALA A 546 -13.18 5.27 -8.87
CA ALA A 546 -14.62 5.00 -8.89
C ALA A 546 -14.96 3.71 -8.13
N TYR A 547 -14.21 2.62 -8.34
CA TYR A 547 -14.39 1.40 -7.55
C TYR A 547 -14.18 1.65 -6.05
N LEU A 548 -13.15 2.41 -5.66
CA LEU A 548 -12.88 2.72 -4.26
C LEU A 548 -14.01 3.53 -3.62
N ALA A 549 -14.63 4.45 -4.37
CA ALA A 549 -15.84 5.18 -3.92
C ALA A 549 -17.03 4.23 -3.74
N VAL A 550 -17.25 3.29 -4.68
CA VAL A 550 -18.29 2.26 -4.57
C VAL A 550 -18.05 1.36 -3.36
N PHE A 551 -16.82 0.92 -3.13
CA PHE A 551 -16.46 0.13 -1.95
C PHE A 551 -16.74 0.89 -0.65
N ALA A 552 -16.32 2.17 -0.56
CA ALA A 552 -16.56 3.02 0.61
C ALA A 552 -18.06 3.19 0.91
N PHE A 553 -18.89 3.28 -0.12
CA PHE A 553 -20.34 3.34 0.02
C PHE A 553 -20.95 2.00 0.45
N ALA A 554 -20.55 0.91 -0.22
CA ALA A 554 -21.11 -0.43 0.01
C ALA A 554 -20.75 -0.98 1.40
N VAL A 555 -19.53 -0.74 1.88
CA VAL A 555 -19.03 -1.26 3.16
C VAL A 555 -19.85 -0.75 4.34
N LYS A 556 -20.39 0.47 4.27
CA LYS A 556 -21.30 1.04 5.28
C LYS A 556 -22.53 0.14 5.50
N GLY A 557 -23.20 -0.23 4.43
CA GLY A 557 -24.38 -1.09 4.49
C GLY A 557 -24.05 -2.50 4.97
N ILE A 558 -22.88 -3.02 4.61
CA ILE A 558 -22.41 -4.35 5.03
C ILE A 558 -22.14 -4.39 6.53
N LEU A 559 -21.39 -3.42 7.06
CA LEU A 559 -21.03 -3.37 8.48
C LEU A 559 -22.26 -3.10 9.37
N ARG A 560 -23.15 -2.19 8.96
CA ARG A 560 -24.43 -1.96 9.67
C ARG A 560 -25.26 -3.23 9.80
N LYS A 561 -25.38 -4.04 8.74
CA LYS A 561 -26.09 -5.31 8.79
C LYS A 561 -25.46 -6.34 9.75
N GLN A 562 -24.19 -6.19 10.04
CA GLN A 562 -23.45 -7.02 11.01
C GLN A 562 -23.50 -6.43 12.44
N GLY A 563 -24.15 -5.27 12.65
CA GLY A 563 -24.21 -4.59 13.94
C GLY A 563 -22.87 -3.95 14.36
N ILE A 564 -21.97 -3.69 13.38
CA ILE A 564 -20.65 -3.12 13.63
C ILE A 564 -20.74 -1.60 13.44
N ASP A 565 -20.35 -0.85 14.48
CA ASP A 565 -20.18 0.58 14.37
C ASP A 565 -18.85 0.89 13.66
N TYR A 566 -18.97 1.50 12.48
CA TYR A 566 -17.83 1.90 11.65
C TYR A 566 -17.68 3.43 11.57
N GLU A 567 -18.58 4.17 12.23
CA GLU A 567 -18.62 5.63 12.22
C GLU A 567 -18.15 6.25 13.55
N SER A 568 -18.01 5.47 14.61
CA SER A 568 -17.51 5.96 15.89
C SER A 568 -16.12 6.60 15.72
N THR A 569 -15.97 7.79 16.29
CA THR A 569 -14.70 8.49 16.44
C THR A 569 -14.46 8.75 17.92
N ALA A 570 -13.22 8.81 18.34
CA ALA A 570 -12.87 9.13 19.74
C ALA A 570 -13.53 10.42 20.26
N ASP A 571 -13.86 11.36 19.34
CA ASP A 571 -14.55 12.63 19.70
C ASP A 571 -16.05 12.45 20.04
N GLU A 572 -16.72 11.48 19.41
CA GLU A 572 -18.15 11.21 19.68
C GLU A 572 -18.34 10.46 21.00
N ASP A 573 -17.41 9.56 21.32
CA ASP A 573 -17.43 8.85 22.60
C ASP A 573 -17.15 9.78 23.79
N LEU A 574 -16.29 10.78 23.62
CA LEU A 574 -16.03 11.83 24.64
C LEU A 574 -17.25 12.76 24.79
N ALA A 575 -17.88 13.16 23.67
CA ALA A 575 -19.08 14.02 23.72
C ALA A 575 -20.28 13.29 24.31
N SER A 576 -20.45 11.99 24.07
CA SER A 576 -21.52 11.17 24.66
C SER A 576 -21.30 10.90 26.15
N SER A 577 -20.05 10.84 26.61
CA SER A 577 -19.74 10.71 28.04
C SER A 577 -19.95 12.01 28.82
N GLU A 578 -19.82 13.19 28.18
CA GLU A 578 -20.12 14.49 28.80
C GLU A 578 -21.61 14.85 28.82
N THR A 579 -22.42 14.20 27.95
CA THR A 579 -23.88 14.48 27.85
C THR A 579 -24.76 13.47 28.57
N SER A 580 -24.23 12.45 29.23
CA SER A 580 -24.99 11.59 30.13
C SER A 580 -25.32 12.36 31.43
N PRO A 581 -26.58 12.75 31.68
CA PRO A 581 -26.92 13.34 32.97
C PRO A 581 -26.94 12.22 34.01
N GLU A 582 -26.02 12.35 34.96
CA GLU A 582 -26.17 11.84 36.31
C GLU A 582 -26.71 10.43 36.54
N GLY A 583 -25.79 9.48 36.66
CA GLY A 583 -25.90 8.45 37.67
C GLY A 583 -24.95 8.76 38.81
N ALA A 584 -25.24 9.78 39.60
CA ALA A 584 -24.64 9.98 40.91
C ALA A 584 -24.97 8.76 41.80
N LEU A 585 -24.13 7.72 41.72
CA LEU A 585 -24.13 6.66 42.72
C LEU A 585 -23.54 7.19 44.00
N ASP A 586 -24.44 7.48 44.92
CA ASP A 586 -24.27 7.69 46.34
C ASP A 586 -23.37 6.58 46.94
N VAL A 587 -22.09 6.91 47.14
CA VAL A 587 -21.09 6.06 47.81
C VAL A 587 -21.10 6.38 49.30
N THR A 588 -22.28 6.31 49.92
CA THR A 588 -22.43 6.31 51.37
C THR A 588 -23.52 5.36 51.80
N LYS A 589 -23.28 4.07 51.77
CA LYS A 589 -23.91 3.06 52.64
C LYS A 589 -23.42 1.68 52.24
N ASN A 590 -22.39 1.22 52.92
CA ASN A 590 -22.32 -0.09 53.57
C ASN A 590 -21.00 -0.23 54.34
N LYS A 591 -21.06 0.30 55.55
CA LYS A 591 -20.43 -0.30 56.72
C LYS A 591 -21.48 -1.17 57.36
N VAL A 592 -21.35 -2.48 57.32
CA VAL A 592 -21.44 -3.48 58.41
C VAL A 592 -20.77 -4.74 57.89
#